data_01e9eca1fe200120307eba268800ed13
#
_entry.id   01e9eca1fe200120307eba268800ed13
#
_cell.length_a   1.000
_cell.length_b   1.000
_cell.length_c   1.000
_cell.angle_alpha   90.00
_cell.angle_beta   90.00
_cell.angle_gamma   90.00
#
_symmetry.space_group_name_H-M   'P 1'
#
loop_
_entity.id
_entity.type
_entity.pdbx_description
1 polymer ?
#
loop_
_entity_poly.entity_id
_entity_poly.type
_entity_poly.pdbx_seq_one_letter_code
_entity_poly.pdbx_strand_id
1 'polypeptide(L)'
;MTPLFHLENIVRTYPDPASRDPHAVRTVLNLSELDIRAGEILGIRGHNGSGKSTLLRIIALLEPPDSGTVLFEGRPAGTDDLYLRRQVTLLLQTPYLLSRSVASNVAYGLRVRGIRNASELQNRIAASLLAVGLDPAVFLHRRRHELSGGECQRVALAARLALRPRVLLM
;
A
#
# COMPACT_ATOMS: atom_id res chain seq x y z
N MET A 1 -5.83 19.95 15.42
CA MET A 1 -5.83 19.67 13.96
C MET A 1 -6.37 18.26 13.79
N THR A 2 -7.32 18.04 12.89
CA THR A 2 -7.88 16.71 12.62
C THR A 2 -6.78 15.82 12.01
N PRO A 3 -6.56 14.59 12.54
CA PRO A 3 -5.61 13.67 11.95
C PRO A 3 -6.05 13.25 10.54
N LEU A 4 -5.09 12.82 9.72
CA LEU A 4 -5.38 12.27 8.40
C LEU A 4 -6.06 10.89 8.53
N PHE A 5 -5.53 10.04 9.43
CA PHE A 5 -6.19 8.83 9.90
C PHE A 5 -6.39 8.90 11.41
N HIS A 6 -7.55 8.47 11.88
CA HIS A 6 -7.84 8.17 13.27
C HIS A 6 -8.41 6.75 13.35
N LEU A 7 -7.74 5.90 14.10
CA LEU A 7 -8.15 4.52 14.35
C LEU A 7 -8.49 4.42 15.84
N GLU A 8 -9.64 3.84 16.19
CA GLU A 8 -10.11 3.71 17.55
C GLU A 8 -10.66 2.30 17.81
N ASN A 9 -10.20 1.67 18.90
CA ASN A 9 -10.64 0.36 19.39
C ASN A 9 -10.58 -0.76 18.32
N ILE A 10 -9.55 -0.74 17.48
CA ILE A 10 -9.39 -1.68 16.38
C ILE A 10 -9.03 -3.06 16.92
N VAL A 11 -9.88 -4.04 16.61
CA VAL A 11 -9.59 -5.46 16.88
C VAL A 11 -9.63 -6.22 15.55
N ARG A 12 -8.66 -7.12 15.37
CA ARG A 12 -8.65 -8.06 14.25
C ARG A 12 -8.21 -9.44 14.69
N THR A 13 -9.01 -10.43 14.36
CA THR A 13 -8.80 -11.85 14.66
C THR A 13 -8.66 -12.67 13.38
N TYR A 14 -7.99 -13.80 13.47
CA TYR A 14 -7.92 -14.79 12.40
C TYR A 14 -8.11 -16.20 12.99
N PRO A 15 -8.48 -17.19 12.18
CA PRO A 15 -8.50 -18.59 12.60
C PRO A 15 -7.17 -18.98 13.26
N ASP A 16 -7.22 -19.69 14.38
CA ASP A 16 -6.01 -20.13 15.07
C ASP A 16 -5.52 -21.46 14.49
N PRO A 17 -4.43 -21.47 13.72
CA PRO A 17 -3.92 -22.69 13.09
C PRO A 17 -3.32 -23.70 14.10
N ALA A 18 -3.07 -23.27 15.34
CA ALA A 18 -2.53 -24.13 16.40
C ALA A 18 -3.63 -24.84 17.20
N SER A 19 -4.89 -24.41 17.08
CA SER A 19 -6.03 -25.00 17.76
C SER A 19 -6.58 -26.22 17.01
N ARG A 20 -7.04 -27.22 17.77
CA ARG A 20 -7.82 -28.34 17.21
C ARG A 20 -9.30 -27.97 17.00
N ASP A 21 -9.77 -26.90 17.63
CA ASP A 21 -11.11 -26.37 17.42
C ASP A 21 -11.13 -25.55 16.12
N PRO A 22 -11.95 -25.95 15.10
CA PRO A 22 -12.02 -25.24 13.82
C PRO A 22 -12.61 -23.82 13.95
N HIS A 23 -13.25 -23.52 15.09
CA HIS A 23 -13.82 -22.18 15.36
C HIS A 23 -12.92 -21.31 16.25
N ALA A 24 -11.78 -21.83 16.70
CA ALA A 24 -10.85 -21.05 17.50
C ALA A 24 -10.26 -19.90 16.69
N VAL A 25 -10.26 -18.71 17.30
CA VAL A 25 -9.68 -17.50 16.69
C VAL A 25 -8.58 -16.95 17.59
N ARG A 26 -7.57 -16.37 16.95
CA ARG A 26 -6.47 -15.66 17.60
C ARG A 26 -6.57 -14.17 17.29
N THR A 27 -6.55 -13.34 18.31
CA THR A 27 -6.43 -11.89 18.14
C THR A 27 -5.01 -11.56 17.64
N VAL A 28 -4.92 -10.93 16.47
CA VAL A 28 -3.66 -10.54 15.83
C VAL A 28 -3.41 -9.04 15.97
N LEU A 29 -4.46 -8.24 16.08
CA LEU A 29 -4.37 -6.81 16.32
C LEU A 29 -5.38 -6.41 17.38
N ASN A 30 -4.90 -5.67 18.38
CA ASN A 30 -5.72 -5.00 19.38
C ASN A 30 -5.07 -3.63 19.63
N LEU A 31 -5.68 -2.59 19.11
CA LEU A 31 -5.16 -1.23 19.12
C LEU A 31 -6.24 -0.31 19.70
N SER A 32 -5.94 0.34 20.81
CA SER A 32 -6.86 1.28 21.46
C SER A 32 -7.06 2.54 20.62
N GLU A 33 -5.96 3.17 20.21
CA GLU A 33 -6.00 4.41 19.45
C GLU A 33 -4.73 4.60 18.63
N LEU A 34 -4.87 5.20 17.43
CA LEU A 34 -3.76 5.63 16.60
C LEU A 34 -4.17 6.81 15.74
N ASP A 35 -3.46 7.93 15.89
CA ASP A 35 -3.54 9.08 15.01
C ASP A 35 -2.37 9.10 14.03
N ILE A 36 -2.66 9.35 12.76
CA ILE A 36 -1.68 9.60 11.71
C ILE A 36 -1.94 10.98 11.13
N ARG A 37 -0.95 11.85 11.17
CA ARG A 37 -1.09 13.23 10.71
C ARG A 37 -0.63 13.38 9.25
N ALA A 38 -1.16 14.39 8.58
CA ALA A 38 -0.69 14.72 7.24
C ALA A 38 0.77 15.23 7.31
N GLY A 39 1.61 14.73 6.38
CA GLY A 39 3.01 15.15 6.27
C GLY A 39 3.97 14.49 7.27
N GLU A 40 3.51 13.56 8.11
CA GLU A 40 4.40 12.83 9.01
C GLU A 40 4.91 11.52 8.39
N ILE A 41 6.05 11.05 8.91
CA ILE A 41 6.58 9.71 8.67
C ILE A 41 6.45 8.93 9.96
N LEU A 42 5.54 7.96 9.97
CA LEU A 42 5.27 7.11 11.13
C LEU A 42 5.96 5.76 10.98
N GLY A 43 6.85 5.42 11.91
CA GLY A 43 7.50 4.11 11.98
C GLY A 43 6.75 3.14 12.89
N ILE A 44 6.39 1.95 12.37
CA ILE A 44 5.75 0.88 13.13
C ILE A 44 6.78 -0.21 13.45
N ARG A 45 7.04 -0.45 14.74
CA ARG A 45 7.99 -1.47 15.22
C ARG A 45 7.27 -2.55 16.01
N GLY A 46 7.81 -3.77 15.97
CA GLY A 46 7.31 -4.91 16.74
C GLY A 46 7.90 -6.23 16.20
N HIS A 47 7.81 -7.30 17.00
CA HIS A 47 8.25 -8.65 16.61
C HIS A 47 7.44 -9.22 15.43
N ASN A 48 7.89 -10.32 14.84
CA ASN A 48 7.14 -11.02 13.80
C ASN A 48 5.81 -11.56 14.41
N GLY A 49 4.71 -11.39 13.67
CA GLY A 49 3.39 -11.78 14.15
C GLY A 49 2.67 -10.75 15.06
N SER A 50 3.27 -9.56 15.32
CA SER A 50 2.64 -8.52 16.16
C SER A 50 1.55 -7.70 15.45
N GLY A 51 1.04 -8.13 14.31
CA GLY A 51 -0.08 -7.47 13.63
C GLY A 51 0.29 -6.29 12.73
N LYS A 52 1.58 -5.94 12.54
CA LYS A 52 2.00 -4.80 11.70
C LYS A 52 1.41 -4.84 10.29
N SER A 53 1.51 -5.97 9.61
CA SER A 53 0.97 -6.14 8.25
C SER A 53 -0.55 -6.08 8.22
N THR A 54 -1.21 -6.54 9.28
CA THR A 54 -2.67 -6.44 9.46
C THR A 54 -3.08 -4.98 9.62
N LEU A 55 -2.37 -4.24 10.48
CA LEU A 55 -2.61 -2.80 10.65
C LEU A 55 -2.42 -2.04 9.33
N LEU A 56 -1.34 -2.32 8.58
CA LEU A 56 -1.11 -1.69 7.27
C LEU A 56 -2.22 -2.01 6.26
N ARG A 57 -2.78 -3.24 6.27
CA ARG A 57 -3.91 -3.60 5.39
C ARG A 57 -5.20 -2.88 5.78
N ILE A 58 -5.45 -2.70 7.09
CA ILE A 58 -6.60 -1.94 7.58
C ILE A 58 -6.47 -0.47 7.18
N ILE A 59 -5.31 0.17 7.40
CA ILE A 59 -5.05 1.55 6.97
C ILE A 59 -5.13 1.68 5.44
N ALA A 60 -4.70 0.66 4.69
CA ALA A 60 -4.82 0.61 3.22
C ALA A 60 -6.26 0.38 2.74
N LEU A 61 -7.23 0.20 3.64
CA LEU A 61 -8.64 -0.12 3.34
C LEU A 61 -8.76 -1.38 2.46
N LEU A 62 -7.86 -2.35 2.65
CA LEU A 62 -7.86 -3.64 1.97
C LEU A 62 -8.54 -4.72 2.80
N GLU A 63 -8.67 -4.49 4.10
CA GLU A 63 -9.22 -5.42 5.07
C GLU A 63 -9.96 -4.63 6.15
N PRO A 64 -11.23 -4.98 6.48
CA PRO A 64 -11.94 -4.32 7.56
C PRO A 64 -11.43 -4.86 8.91
N PRO A 65 -11.47 -4.09 10.00
CA PRO A 65 -11.35 -4.61 11.34
C PRO A 65 -12.60 -5.41 11.72
N ASP A 66 -12.50 -6.29 12.71
CA ASP A 66 -13.66 -7.01 13.27
C ASP A 66 -14.48 -6.09 14.19
N SER A 67 -13.80 -5.14 14.86
CA SER A 67 -14.45 -4.07 15.62
C SER A 67 -13.59 -2.81 15.64
N GLY A 68 -14.17 -1.71 16.08
CA GLY A 68 -13.54 -0.39 16.11
C GLY A 68 -13.88 0.46 14.91
N THR A 69 -13.28 1.65 14.85
CA THR A 69 -13.59 2.67 13.84
C THR A 69 -12.31 3.14 13.15
N VAL A 70 -12.38 3.26 11.83
CA VAL A 70 -11.32 3.89 11.02
C VAL A 70 -11.91 5.14 10.39
N LEU A 71 -11.32 6.29 10.69
CA LEU A 71 -11.69 7.57 10.08
C LEU A 71 -10.55 8.06 9.19
N PHE A 72 -10.92 8.62 8.04
CA PHE A 72 -10.02 9.37 7.16
C PHE A 72 -10.52 10.81 7.06
N GLU A 73 -9.72 11.77 7.50
CA GLU A 73 -10.11 13.20 7.60
C GLU A 73 -11.44 13.39 8.36
N GLY A 74 -11.63 12.64 9.45
CA GLY A 74 -12.82 12.69 10.29
C GLY A 74 -14.07 12.02 9.71
N ARG A 75 -13.97 11.33 8.56
CA ARG A 75 -15.09 10.59 7.94
C ARG A 75 -14.86 9.09 8.04
N PRO A 76 -15.89 8.27 8.31
CA PRO A 76 -15.77 6.83 8.31
C PRO A 76 -15.13 6.33 6.99
N ALA A 77 -14.12 5.48 7.13
CA ALA A 77 -13.39 4.91 5.99
C ALA A 77 -13.59 3.39 5.96
N GLY A 78 -14.16 2.89 4.87
CA GLY A 78 -14.43 1.46 4.66
C GLY A 78 -13.75 0.89 3.43
N THR A 79 -13.76 -0.44 3.33
CA THR A 79 -13.17 -1.17 2.19
C THR A 79 -13.92 -0.93 0.87
N ASP A 80 -15.15 -0.46 0.92
CA ASP A 80 -16.01 -0.23 -0.26
C ASP A 80 -15.77 1.17 -0.87
N ASP A 81 -15.11 2.08 -0.14
CA ASP A 81 -14.83 3.42 -0.65
C ASP A 81 -13.65 3.41 -1.62
N LEU A 82 -13.97 3.26 -2.91
CA LEU A 82 -12.98 3.26 -3.98
C LEU A 82 -12.22 4.60 -4.08
N TYR A 83 -12.85 5.72 -3.74
CA TYR A 83 -12.19 7.02 -3.75
C TYR A 83 -11.10 7.08 -2.68
N LEU A 84 -11.40 6.70 -1.44
CA LEU A 84 -10.43 6.66 -0.35
C LEU A 84 -9.32 5.63 -0.61
N ARG A 85 -9.67 4.44 -1.09
CA ARG A 85 -8.67 3.41 -1.47
C ARG A 85 -7.68 3.89 -2.54
N ARG A 86 -8.06 4.84 -3.39
CA ARG A 86 -7.16 5.46 -4.36
C ARG A 86 -6.21 6.49 -3.75
N GLN A 87 -6.53 7.02 -2.56
CA GLN A 87 -5.68 7.96 -1.83
C GLN A 87 -4.55 7.26 -1.06
N VAL A 88 -4.73 5.97 -0.74
CA VAL A 88 -3.79 5.16 0.03
C VAL A 88 -3.18 4.09 -0.86
N THR A 89 -1.89 3.87 -0.74
CA THR A 89 -1.19 2.85 -1.53
C THR A 89 -0.26 2.05 -0.64
N LEU A 90 -0.37 0.72 -0.71
CA LEU A 90 0.48 -0.21 0.02
C LEU A 90 1.54 -0.81 -0.91
N LEU A 91 2.80 -0.72 -0.50
CA LEU A 91 3.91 -1.48 -1.09
C LEU A 91 4.14 -2.73 -0.24
N LEU A 92 4.00 -3.90 -0.85
CA LEU A 92 4.24 -5.16 -0.16
C LEU A 92 5.73 -5.42 0.02
N GLN A 93 6.12 -6.12 1.08
CA GLN A 93 7.50 -6.51 1.37
C GLN A 93 8.13 -7.31 0.21
N THR A 94 7.38 -8.22 -0.40
CA THR A 94 7.77 -8.91 -1.62
C THR A 94 6.93 -8.39 -2.77
N PRO A 95 7.44 -7.43 -3.56
CA PRO A 95 6.66 -6.82 -4.61
C PRO A 95 6.49 -7.78 -5.79
N TYR A 96 5.26 -7.87 -6.28
CA TYR A 96 4.95 -8.60 -7.50
C TYR A 96 5.00 -7.66 -8.69
N LEU A 97 5.81 -8.00 -9.69
CA LEU A 97 5.82 -7.35 -10.99
C LEU A 97 5.23 -8.28 -12.05
N LEU A 98 4.41 -7.73 -12.91
CA LEU A 98 3.88 -8.45 -14.06
C LEU A 98 5.02 -8.81 -15.03
N SER A 99 4.90 -9.93 -15.75
CA SER A 99 5.86 -10.37 -16.78
C SER A 99 5.81 -9.46 -18.02
N ARG A 100 6.04 -8.16 -17.81
CA ARG A 100 5.99 -7.09 -18.80
C ARG A 100 7.17 -6.16 -18.59
N SER A 101 7.32 -5.16 -19.48
CA SER A 101 8.34 -4.11 -19.30
C SER A 101 8.12 -3.29 -18.04
N VAL A 102 9.18 -2.66 -17.56
CA VAL A 102 9.14 -1.70 -16.45
C VAL A 102 8.10 -0.60 -16.73
N ALA A 103 8.14 -0.01 -17.91
CA ALA A 103 7.16 1.00 -18.32
C ALA A 103 5.72 0.49 -18.18
N SER A 104 5.45 -0.74 -18.62
CA SER A 104 4.11 -1.34 -18.53
C SER A 104 3.70 -1.65 -17.08
N ASN A 105 4.63 -2.02 -16.22
CA ASN A 105 4.37 -2.23 -14.79
C ASN A 105 4.00 -0.92 -14.10
N VAL A 106 4.74 0.16 -14.34
CA VAL A 106 4.47 1.47 -13.76
C VAL A 106 3.16 2.07 -14.33
N ALA A 107 2.93 1.93 -15.64
CA ALA A 107 1.72 2.42 -16.30
C ALA A 107 0.44 1.70 -15.88
N TYR A 108 0.54 0.46 -15.38
CA TYR A 108 -0.63 -0.37 -15.11
C TYR A 108 -1.65 0.31 -14.19
N GLY A 109 -1.21 0.77 -13.01
CA GLY A 109 -2.07 1.45 -12.06
C GLY A 109 -2.64 2.78 -12.60
N LEU A 110 -1.87 3.51 -13.40
CA LEU A 110 -2.32 4.75 -14.04
C LEU A 110 -3.46 4.47 -15.01
N ARG A 111 -3.32 3.45 -15.86
CA ARG A 111 -4.36 3.04 -16.81
C ARG A 111 -5.63 2.55 -16.13
N VAL A 112 -5.51 1.76 -15.05
CA VAL A 112 -6.66 1.32 -14.23
C VAL A 112 -7.41 2.52 -13.62
N ARG A 113 -6.69 3.61 -13.34
CA ARG A 113 -7.29 4.88 -12.87
C ARG A 113 -7.83 5.77 -14.00
N GLY A 114 -7.82 5.30 -15.24
CA GLY A 114 -8.39 6.00 -16.40
C GLY A 114 -7.44 6.98 -17.09
N ILE A 115 -6.15 7.06 -16.70
CA ILE A 115 -5.16 7.91 -17.37
C ILE A 115 -4.77 7.24 -18.68
N ARG A 116 -5.12 7.87 -19.81
CA ARG A 116 -4.91 7.33 -21.16
C ARG A 116 -4.03 8.23 -22.03
N ASN A 117 -3.83 9.49 -21.63
CA ASN A 117 -3.00 10.42 -22.37
C ASN A 117 -1.55 9.92 -22.40
N ALA A 118 -0.97 9.73 -23.59
CA ALA A 118 0.34 9.13 -23.78
C ALA A 118 1.46 9.99 -23.16
N SER A 119 1.40 11.31 -23.35
CA SER A 119 2.39 12.25 -22.81
C SER A 119 2.34 12.25 -21.27
N GLU A 120 1.15 12.31 -20.67
CA GLU A 120 1.00 12.24 -19.22
C GLU A 120 1.53 10.92 -18.65
N LEU A 121 1.23 9.78 -19.29
CA LEU A 121 1.76 8.48 -18.90
C LEU A 121 3.28 8.45 -18.94
N GLN A 122 3.90 8.90 -20.04
CA GLN A 122 5.35 8.94 -20.18
C GLN A 122 5.99 9.82 -19.11
N ASN A 123 5.46 11.01 -18.88
CA ASN A 123 5.97 11.96 -17.90
C ASN A 123 5.89 11.37 -16.47
N ARG A 124 4.75 10.78 -16.10
CA ARG A 124 4.58 10.18 -14.76
C ARG A 124 5.48 8.97 -14.57
N ILE A 125 5.64 8.12 -15.59
CA ILE A 125 6.53 6.95 -15.55
C ILE A 125 7.98 7.40 -15.36
N ALA A 126 8.45 8.33 -16.20
CA ALA A 126 9.83 8.81 -16.12
C ALA A 126 10.11 9.47 -14.77
N ALA A 127 9.25 10.38 -14.32
CA ALA A 127 9.41 11.05 -13.03
C ALA A 127 9.44 10.05 -11.84
N SER A 128 8.58 9.02 -11.88
CA SER A 128 8.55 8.03 -10.79
C SER A 128 9.77 7.11 -10.78
N LEU A 129 10.34 6.77 -11.95
CA LEU A 129 11.58 6.01 -12.04
C LEU A 129 12.76 6.83 -11.53
N LEU A 130 12.87 8.09 -11.92
CA LEU A 130 13.91 9.00 -11.42
C LEU A 130 13.83 9.15 -9.89
N ALA A 131 12.63 9.27 -9.34
CA ALA A 131 12.41 9.40 -7.89
C ALA A 131 12.94 8.20 -7.08
N VAL A 132 13.10 7.04 -7.70
CA VAL A 132 13.66 5.84 -7.06
C VAL A 132 15.09 5.53 -7.52
N GLY A 133 15.75 6.46 -8.22
CA GLY A 133 17.12 6.30 -8.70
C GLY A 133 17.27 5.31 -9.86
N LEU A 134 16.26 5.18 -10.72
CA LEU A 134 16.32 4.39 -11.94
C LEU A 134 16.25 5.31 -13.16
N ASP A 135 17.28 5.26 -14.01
CA ASP A 135 17.31 6.03 -15.25
C ASP A 135 16.26 5.48 -16.25
N PRO A 136 15.27 6.28 -16.66
CA PRO A 136 14.27 5.85 -17.63
C PRO A 136 14.87 5.37 -18.96
N ALA A 137 15.95 5.99 -19.44
CA ALA A 137 16.61 5.61 -20.70
C ALA A 137 17.12 4.16 -20.67
N VAL A 138 17.52 3.69 -19.49
CA VAL A 138 18.07 2.35 -19.29
C VAL A 138 16.97 1.34 -18.93
N PHE A 139 15.98 1.76 -18.11
CA PHE A 139 15.08 0.82 -17.44
C PHE A 139 13.72 0.64 -18.12
N LEU A 140 13.20 1.62 -18.89
CA LEU A 140 11.83 1.58 -19.43
C LEU A 140 11.48 0.27 -20.15
N HIS A 141 12.41 -0.28 -20.92
CA HIS A 141 12.19 -1.44 -21.77
C HIS A 141 12.56 -2.77 -21.10
N ARG A 142 13.32 -2.75 -19.99
CA ARG A 142 13.70 -3.96 -19.26
C ARG A 142 12.47 -4.72 -18.77
N ARG A 143 12.59 -6.04 -18.77
CA ARG A 143 11.57 -6.96 -18.26
C ARG A 143 11.93 -7.44 -16.85
N ARG A 144 10.96 -8.06 -16.16
CA ARG A 144 11.12 -8.55 -14.79
C ARG A 144 12.38 -9.41 -14.58
N HIS A 145 12.68 -10.30 -15.53
CA HIS A 145 13.81 -11.23 -15.44
C HIS A 145 15.18 -10.57 -15.68
N GLU A 146 15.21 -9.35 -16.17
CA GLU A 146 16.42 -8.55 -16.39
C GLU A 146 16.72 -7.61 -15.19
N LEU A 147 15.93 -7.71 -14.11
CA LEU A 147 16.05 -6.88 -12.94
C LEU A 147 16.57 -7.70 -11.76
N SER A 148 17.48 -7.11 -10.99
CA SER A 148 17.87 -7.58 -9.67
C SER A 148 16.70 -7.45 -8.66
N GLY A 149 16.80 -8.11 -7.51
CA GLY A 149 15.78 -8.00 -6.45
C GLY A 149 15.56 -6.56 -5.99
N GLY A 150 16.64 -5.80 -5.80
CA GLY A 150 16.55 -4.39 -5.39
C GLY A 150 15.95 -3.48 -6.49
N GLU A 151 16.27 -3.75 -7.77
CA GLU A 151 15.64 -3.04 -8.89
C GLU A 151 14.15 -3.35 -8.99
N CYS A 152 13.74 -4.60 -8.76
CA CYS A 152 12.32 -4.98 -8.68
C CYS A 152 11.58 -4.20 -7.59
N GLN A 153 12.18 -4.05 -6.41
CA GLN A 153 11.60 -3.27 -5.32
C GLN A 153 11.46 -1.79 -5.70
N ARG A 154 12.48 -1.20 -6.31
CA ARG A 154 12.46 0.19 -6.78
C ARG A 154 11.42 0.39 -7.89
N VAL A 155 11.29 -0.52 -8.85
CA VAL A 155 10.24 -0.47 -9.88
C VAL A 155 8.84 -0.56 -9.25
N ALA A 156 8.66 -1.43 -8.26
CA ALA A 156 7.39 -1.53 -7.55
C ALA A 156 7.06 -0.24 -6.77
N LEU A 157 8.06 0.38 -6.14
CA LEU A 157 7.90 1.68 -5.48
C LEU A 157 7.57 2.77 -6.49
N ALA A 158 8.28 2.84 -7.63
CA ALA A 158 7.98 3.78 -8.71
C ALA A 158 6.53 3.65 -9.20
N ALA A 159 6.03 2.40 -9.37
CA ALA A 159 4.65 2.15 -9.76
C ALA A 159 3.62 2.68 -8.73
N ARG A 160 3.98 2.75 -7.44
CA ARG A 160 3.15 3.35 -6.40
C ARG A 160 3.24 4.88 -6.40
N LEU A 161 4.43 5.44 -6.53
CA LEU A 161 4.67 6.89 -6.59
C LEU A 161 4.02 7.53 -7.83
N ALA A 162 4.00 6.83 -8.96
CA ALA A 162 3.33 7.29 -10.18
C ALA A 162 1.85 7.62 -9.97
N LEU A 163 1.19 6.93 -9.03
CA LEU A 163 -0.21 7.15 -8.67
C LEU A 163 -0.43 8.44 -7.86
N ARG A 164 0.63 9.05 -7.35
CA ARG A 164 0.60 10.23 -6.46
C ARG A 164 -0.36 10.03 -5.28
N PRO A 165 -0.16 8.97 -4.48
CA PRO A 165 -1.02 8.72 -3.33
C PRO A 165 -0.81 9.81 -2.27
N ARG A 166 -1.84 10.06 -1.45
CA ARG A 166 -1.72 10.92 -0.25
C ARG A 166 -1.03 10.19 0.90
N VAL A 167 -1.17 8.85 0.93
CA VAL A 167 -0.57 7.99 1.93
C VAL A 167 0.15 6.83 1.24
N LEU A 168 1.42 6.67 1.55
CA LEU A 168 2.24 5.55 1.11
C LEU A 168 2.60 4.69 2.33
N LEU A 169 2.19 3.43 2.30
CA LEU A 169 2.47 2.41 3.30
C LEU A 169 3.53 1.44 2.75
N MET A 170 4.55 1.10 3.57
CA MET A 170 5.67 0.24 3.16
C MET A 170 6.01 -0.79 4.25
#